data_dd939546c6f159f43b54ddffd2f78357
#
_entry.id   dd939546c6f159f43b54ddffd2f78357
#
_cell.length_a   1.000
_cell.length_b   1.000
_cell.length_c   1.000
_cell.angle_alpha   90.00
_cell.angle_beta   90.00
_cell.angle_gamma   90.00
#
_symmetry.space_group_name_H-M   'P 1'
#
loop_
_entity.id
_entity.type
_entity.pdbx_description
1 polymer ?
#
loop_
_entity_poly.entity_id
_entity_poly.type
_entity_poly.pdbx_seq_one_letter_code
_entity_poly.pdbx_strand_id
1 'polypeptide(L)'
;IEVYKTGRAGISSGGLGATININTLKPLVVGKNTSSVGVKAVKDESGDGVTPELSGVTNWVNDDSTFGVSLFGSFQERDSGSRHMSTEVYELRTYNGAADLDSLTIPGATVINEPTIGQIISIPSNIGLGTNQDNRERTNAMLTVQFAPSNDLTLTADVTYAKNEKESTSLIDGIWFARQFSSVEFDGNPVVSTPVKFSETGGANNEVVGKDFFFQNLALATKDELKSFGFNADYNVNDDLSLSFDVASSQATSGGAGPDGLNVIRFNLAGATAGWQTADFTQPIPAASILVEDTIKGGNGNGIFDKADIGSQVSQTDKSNQQTDVD
;
A
#
# COMPACT_ATOMS: atom_id res chain seq x y z
N ILE A 1 -0.48 -19.54 -18.03
CA ILE A 1 -0.85 -19.43 -16.59
C ILE A 1 -1.85 -20.54 -16.31
N GLU A 2 -1.56 -21.35 -15.33
CA GLU A 2 -2.42 -22.43 -14.84
C GLU A 2 -2.86 -22.10 -13.41
N VAL A 3 -4.12 -22.39 -13.09
CA VAL A 3 -4.67 -22.14 -11.76
C VAL A 3 -5.20 -23.45 -11.20
N TYR A 4 -4.57 -23.95 -10.16
CA TYR A 4 -4.98 -25.16 -9.47
C TYR A 4 -5.79 -24.78 -8.22
N LYS A 5 -7.08 -25.05 -8.26
CA LYS A 5 -8.03 -24.78 -7.15
C LYS A 5 -8.06 -25.90 -6.11
N THR A 6 -7.47 -27.05 -6.43
CA THR A 6 -7.39 -28.23 -5.55
C THR A 6 -5.95 -28.71 -5.49
N GLY A 7 -5.59 -29.41 -4.43
CA GLY A 7 -4.28 -30.05 -4.31
C GLY A 7 -3.98 -30.99 -5.48
N ARG A 8 -2.75 -30.97 -5.99
CA ARG A 8 -2.26 -31.85 -7.04
C ARG A 8 -0.93 -32.46 -6.59
N ALA A 9 -0.76 -33.76 -6.81
CA ALA A 9 0.53 -34.40 -6.64
C ALA A 9 1.57 -33.76 -7.58
N GLY A 10 2.77 -33.44 -7.12
CA GLY A 10 3.79 -32.73 -7.85
C GLY A 10 3.72 -31.18 -7.74
N ILE A 11 2.85 -30.65 -6.92
CA ILE A 11 2.84 -29.23 -6.53
C ILE A 11 2.87 -29.15 -5.01
N SER A 12 3.88 -28.49 -4.45
CA SER A 12 3.99 -28.29 -3.00
C SER A 12 2.75 -27.61 -2.43
N SER A 13 2.21 -28.15 -1.35
CA SER A 13 1.05 -27.58 -0.67
C SER A 13 1.44 -26.33 0.12
N GLY A 14 0.76 -25.22 -0.08
CA GLY A 14 1.05 -23.97 0.64
C GLY A 14 0.03 -22.86 0.41
N GLY A 15 -0.85 -23.01 -0.57
CA GLY A 15 -1.87 -22.02 -0.89
C GLY A 15 -3.19 -22.28 -0.17
N LEU A 16 -3.76 -21.23 0.48
CA LEU A 16 -5.07 -21.30 1.14
C LEU A 16 -6.27 -21.27 0.19
N GLY A 17 -6.09 -20.88 -1.06
CA GLY A 17 -7.21 -20.73 -2.01
C GLY A 17 -6.95 -21.34 -3.38
N ALA A 18 -5.75 -21.19 -3.90
CA ALA A 18 -5.32 -21.76 -5.19
C ALA A 18 -3.80 -21.69 -5.33
N THR A 19 -3.24 -22.54 -6.18
CA THR A 19 -1.86 -22.42 -6.66
C THR A 19 -1.88 -21.90 -8.08
N ILE A 20 -1.11 -20.83 -8.35
CA ILE A 20 -0.95 -20.27 -9.69
C ILE A 20 0.41 -20.71 -10.21
N ASN A 21 0.41 -21.45 -11.32
CA ASN A 21 1.63 -21.82 -12.03
C ASN A 21 1.81 -20.93 -13.26
N ILE A 22 2.97 -20.33 -13.38
CA ILE A 22 3.33 -19.48 -14.52
C ILE A 22 4.38 -20.22 -15.34
N ASN A 23 3.95 -20.81 -16.44
CA ASN A 23 4.85 -21.41 -17.41
C ASN A 23 5.46 -20.32 -18.29
N THR A 24 6.76 -20.18 -18.24
CA THR A 24 7.52 -19.25 -19.06
C THR A 24 7.80 -19.85 -20.48
N LEU A 25 8.09 -18.98 -21.43
CA LEU A 25 8.43 -19.41 -22.78
C LEU A 25 9.74 -20.20 -22.79
N LYS A 26 9.68 -21.43 -23.30
CA LYS A 26 10.85 -22.29 -23.48
C LYS A 26 11.34 -22.19 -24.95
N PRO A 27 12.63 -21.94 -25.21
CA PRO A 27 13.11 -21.58 -26.53
C PRO A 27 12.85 -22.64 -27.59
N LEU A 28 13.06 -23.94 -27.31
CA LEU A 28 12.80 -25.01 -28.28
C LEU A 28 11.31 -25.23 -28.56
N VAL A 29 10.42 -24.90 -27.57
CA VAL A 29 8.96 -24.93 -27.74
C VAL A 29 8.49 -23.80 -28.67
N VAL A 30 9.09 -22.61 -28.57
CA VAL A 30 8.86 -21.52 -29.54
C VAL A 30 9.34 -21.92 -30.95
N GLY A 31 10.44 -22.65 -31.04
CA GLY A 31 10.90 -23.31 -32.24
C GLY A 31 11.31 -22.39 -33.40
N LYS A 32 11.47 -21.09 -33.15
CA LYS A 32 11.86 -20.11 -34.19
C LYS A 32 12.57 -18.90 -33.59
N ASN A 33 13.40 -18.27 -34.42
CA ASN A 33 14.05 -17.02 -34.11
C ASN A 33 13.03 -15.88 -34.14
N THR A 34 12.83 -15.21 -33.03
CA THR A 34 11.89 -14.11 -32.94
C THR A 34 12.34 -13.10 -31.89
N SER A 35 12.06 -11.82 -32.13
CA SER A 35 12.35 -10.76 -31.20
C SER A 35 11.22 -9.75 -31.22
N SER A 36 10.92 -9.19 -30.01
CA SER A 36 9.95 -8.12 -29.86
C SER A 36 10.49 -7.10 -28.86
N VAL A 37 10.30 -5.82 -29.16
CA VAL A 37 10.67 -4.71 -28.29
C VAL A 37 9.46 -3.81 -28.14
N GLY A 38 9.16 -3.41 -26.90
CA GLY A 38 8.11 -2.47 -26.56
C GLY A 38 8.69 -1.25 -25.85
N VAL A 39 8.22 -0.07 -26.26
CA VAL A 39 8.55 1.21 -25.63
C VAL A 39 7.24 1.92 -25.38
N LYS A 40 7.05 2.42 -24.15
CA LYS A 40 5.90 3.25 -23.79
C LYS A 40 6.37 4.46 -23.00
N ALA A 41 5.67 5.57 -23.18
CA ALA A 41 5.75 6.75 -22.35
C ALA A 41 4.43 6.86 -21.61
N VAL A 42 4.48 6.97 -20.30
CA VAL A 42 3.29 6.99 -19.44
C VAL A 42 3.28 8.26 -18.64
N LYS A 43 2.13 8.91 -18.59
CA LYS A 43 1.87 10.06 -17.75
C LYS A 43 0.68 9.77 -16.86
N ASP A 44 0.86 9.90 -15.55
CA ASP A 44 -0.22 9.96 -14.58
C ASP A 44 -0.65 11.42 -14.41
N GLU A 45 -1.96 11.69 -14.31
CA GLU A 45 -2.45 13.06 -14.12
C GLU A 45 -2.08 13.65 -12.75
N SER A 46 -1.83 12.78 -11.78
CA SER A 46 -1.44 13.13 -10.42
C SER A 46 0.07 13.06 -10.18
N GLY A 47 0.84 12.60 -11.17
CA GLY A 47 2.29 12.52 -11.12
C GLY A 47 2.99 13.72 -11.75
N ASP A 48 4.26 13.89 -11.44
CA ASP A 48 5.03 15.07 -11.84
C ASP A 48 5.64 14.99 -13.25
N GLY A 49 5.57 13.85 -13.93
CA GLY A 49 6.27 13.69 -15.19
C GLY A 49 5.72 12.62 -16.14
N VAL A 50 6.50 12.41 -17.19
CA VAL A 50 6.33 11.30 -18.13
C VAL A 50 7.40 10.26 -17.85
N THR A 51 7.00 9.04 -17.58
CA THR A 51 7.89 7.94 -17.20
C THR A 51 7.98 6.87 -18.30
N PRO A 52 9.16 6.25 -18.49
CA PRO A 52 9.36 5.24 -19.52
C PRO A 52 8.94 3.85 -19.06
N GLU A 53 8.45 3.07 -20.01
CA GLU A 53 8.38 1.61 -19.92
C GLU A 53 9.09 1.00 -21.13
N LEU A 54 10.04 0.12 -20.85
CA LEU A 54 10.80 -0.62 -21.87
C LEU A 54 10.59 -2.11 -21.63
N SER A 55 10.41 -2.87 -22.70
CA SER A 55 10.38 -4.33 -22.60
C SER A 55 10.94 -4.95 -23.87
N GLY A 56 11.55 -6.11 -23.71
CA GLY A 56 12.08 -6.85 -24.84
C GLY A 56 12.09 -8.34 -24.57
N VAL A 57 11.85 -9.12 -25.60
CA VAL A 57 12.02 -10.56 -25.60
C VAL A 57 12.69 -10.98 -26.89
N THR A 58 13.65 -11.89 -26.79
CA THR A 58 14.26 -12.53 -27.95
C THR A 58 14.35 -14.02 -27.71
N ASN A 59 14.08 -14.78 -28.75
CA ASN A 59 14.22 -16.21 -28.79
C ASN A 59 15.12 -16.58 -29.98
N TRP A 60 16.12 -17.38 -29.71
CA TRP A 60 17.02 -17.91 -30.72
C TRP A 60 17.11 -19.44 -30.60
N VAL A 61 17.06 -20.13 -31.74
CA VAL A 61 17.15 -21.58 -31.83
C VAL A 61 18.09 -21.90 -32.98
N ASN A 62 18.97 -22.88 -32.82
CA ASN A 62 19.84 -23.35 -33.88
C ASN A 62 19.05 -24.10 -34.98
N ASP A 63 19.66 -24.31 -36.16
CA ASP A 63 18.99 -24.90 -37.33
C ASP A 63 18.46 -26.31 -37.05
N ASP A 64 19.16 -27.09 -36.22
CA ASP A 64 18.78 -28.46 -35.85
C ASP A 64 17.74 -28.53 -34.75
N SER A 65 17.33 -27.37 -34.19
CA SER A 65 16.39 -27.27 -33.05
C SER A 65 16.83 -28.07 -31.80
N THR A 66 18.14 -28.23 -31.64
CA THR A 66 18.74 -28.95 -30.51
C THR A 66 19.24 -28.03 -29.40
N PHE A 67 19.40 -26.74 -29.70
CA PHE A 67 19.83 -25.73 -28.72
C PHE A 67 19.05 -24.44 -28.93
N GLY A 68 18.60 -23.86 -27.81
CA GLY A 68 17.86 -22.59 -27.85
C GLY A 68 18.11 -21.73 -26.64
N VAL A 69 17.98 -20.42 -26.84
CA VAL A 69 18.12 -19.40 -25.80
C VAL A 69 16.97 -18.40 -25.89
N SER A 70 16.34 -18.12 -24.78
CA SER A 70 15.32 -17.08 -24.67
C SER A 70 15.76 -16.04 -23.63
N LEU A 71 15.71 -14.77 -23.99
CA LEU A 71 16.02 -13.66 -23.09
C LEU A 71 14.84 -12.71 -23.05
N PHE A 72 14.39 -12.38 -21.85
CA PHE A 72 13.39 -11.36 -21.57
C PHE A 72 13.99 -10.29 -20.66
N GLY A 73 13.61 -9.04 -20.90
CA GLY A 73 13.93 -7.92 -20.02
C GLY A 73 12.82 -6.88 -20.01
N SER A 74 12.59 -6.26 -18.88
CA SER A 74 11.71 -5.10 -18.78
C SER A 74 12.21 -4.11 -17.73
N PHE A 75 12.00 -2.85 -18.03
CA PHE A 75 12.19 -1.72 -17.12
C PHE A 75 10.94 -0.87 -17.13
N GLN A 76 10.48 -0.47 -15.95
CA GLN A 76 9.31 0.38 -15.77
C GLN A 76 9.58 1.39 -14.67
N GLU A 77 9.37 2.64 -14.99
CA GLU A 77 9.27 3.72 -14.03
C GLU A 77 7.82 4.19 -13.95
N ARG A 78 7.35 4.50 -12.75
CA ARG A 78 6.02 5.07 -12.48
C ARG A 78 6.14 6.18 -11.48
N ASP A 79 5.62 7.34 -11.86
CA ASP A 79 5.37 8.46 -10.98
C ASP A 79 3.86 8.67 -10.91
N SER A 80 3.30 8.63 -9.72
CA SER A 80 1.86 8.72 -9.49
C SER A 80 1.57 9.43 -8.18
N GLY A 81 0.43 10.12 -8.12
CA GLY A 81 -0.02 10.79 -6.92
C GLY A 81 -1.46 10.46 -6.58
N SER A 82 -1.85 10.74 -5.36
CA SER A 82 -3.23 10.68 -4.93
C SER A 82 -3.54 11.75 -3.90
N ARG A 83 -4.81 12.17 -3.86
CA ARG A 83 -5.35 13.00 -2.80
C ARG A 83 -6.50 12.26 -2.16
N HIS A 84 -6.54 12.24 -0.87
CA HIS A 84 -7.57 11.54 -0.13
C HIS A 84 -7.99 12.32 1.12
N MET A 85 -9.19 12.04 1.56
CA MET A 85 -9.68 12.45 2.86
C MET A 85 -10.04 11.18 3.64
N SER A 86 -9.64 11.12 4.89
CA SER A 86 -9.85 9.96 5.73
C SER A 86 -10.33 10.36 7.13
N THR A 87 -11.10 9.47 7.72
CA THR A 87 -11.36 9.42 9.14
C THR A 87 -10.79 8.10 9.65
N GLU A 88 -9.75 8.15 10.46
CA GLU A 88 -8.99 6.95 10.82
C GLU A 88 -9.63 6.16 11.96
N VAL A 89 -10.31 6.85 12.86
CA VAL A 89 -10.84 6.24 14.07
C VAL A 89 -12.29 6.65 14.31
N TYR A 90 -13.13 5.64 14.54
CA TYR A 90 -14.48 5.80 15.07
C TYR A 90 -14.58 5.11 16.42
N GLU A 91 -15.13 5.82 17.42
CA GLU A 91 -15.47 5.21 18.69
C GLU A 91 -16.89 4.68 18.65
N LEU A 92 -17.03 3.39 18.92
CA LEU A 92 -18.31 2.70 19.01
C LEU A 92 -18.70 2.53 20.47
N ARG A 93 -19.91 2.97 20.86
CA ARG A 93 -20.46 2.72 22.19
C ARG A 93 -21.99 2.67 22.17
N THR A 94 -22.57 2.14 23.24
CA THR A 94 -24.02 2.21 23.45
C THR A 94 -24.39 3.57 23.98
N TYR A 95 -25.41 4.21 23.41
CA TYR A 95 -25.92 5.49 23.84
C TYR A 95 -26.79 5.32 25.11
N ASN A 96 -26.46 6.02 26.16
CA ASN A 96 -27.12 5.95 27.49
C ASN A 96 -27.92 7.23 27.84
N GLY A 97 -28.31 8.01 26.84
CA GLY A 97 -29.11 9.22 27.03
C GLY A 97 -28.31 10.39 27.62
N ALA A 98 -28.88 11.07 28.63
CA ALA A 98 -28.32 12.30 29.20
C ALA A 98 -26.85 12.17 29.64
N ALA A 99 -26.45 11.01 30.18
CA ALA A 99 -25.07 10.80 30.65
C ALA A 99 -24.04 10.80 29.46
N ASP A 100 -24.45 10.34 28.28
CA ASP A 100 -23.61 10.43 27.10
C ASP A 100 -23.66 11.85 26.50
N LEU A 101 -24.82 12.49 26.48
CA LEU A 101 -24.92 13.86 25.99
C LEU A 101 -24.04 14.80 26.84
N ASP A 102 -24.04 14.69 28.13
CA ASP A 102 -23.19 15.49 29.02
C ASP A 102 -21.69 15.29 28.74
N SER A 103 -21.30 14.10 28.27
CA SER A 103 -19.92 13.80 27.88
C SER A 103 -19.56 14.25 26.47
N LEU A 104 -20.55 14.35 25.59
CA LEU A 104 -20.37 14.67 24.16
C LEU A 104 -20.56 16.15 23.85
N THR A 105 -21.35 16.86 24.66
CA THR A 105 -21.78 18.23 24.37
C THR A 105 -21.42 19.18 25.51
N ILE A 106 -21.37 20.47 25.22
CA ILE A 106 -21.31 21.51 26.22
C ILE A 106 -22.73 21.87 26.71
N PRO A 107 -22.91 22.48 27.89
CA PRO A 107 -24.19 22.95 28.36
C PRO A 107 -24.86 23.90 27.36
N GLY A 108 -26.11 23.62 27.00
CA GLY A 108 -26.88 24.41 26.03
C GLY A 108 -26.62 24.10 24.57
N ALA A 109 -25.92 23.01 24.28
CA ALA A 109 -25.68 22.54 22.91
C ALA A 109 -26.99 22.24 22.18
N THR A 110 -26.97 22.45 20.85
CA THR A 110 -28.06 22.03 19.95
C THR A 110 -27.84 20.61 19.52
N VAL A 111 -28.80 19.72 19.77
CA VAL A 111 -28.76 18.31 19.32
C VAL A 111 -29.93 18.07 18.36
N ILE A 112 -29.62 17.53 17.19
CA ILE A 112 -30.59 17.18 16.15
C ILE A 112 -30.51 15.66 15.90
N ASN A 113 -31.66 14.99 15.78
CA ASN A 113 -31.78 13.54 15.60
C ASN A 113 -31.06 12.75 16.71
N GLU A 114 -31.28 13.16 17.97
CA GLU A 114 -30.70 12.48 19.14
C GLU A 114 -30.95 10.96 19.07
N PRO A 115 -29.89 10.13 19.29
CA PRO A 115 -30.02 8.68 19.31
C PRO A 115 -30.96 8.19 20.42
N THR A 116 -31.60 7.04 20.22
CA THR A 116 -32.43 6.39 21.23
C THR A 116 -31.54 5.66 22.27
N ILE A 117 -31.91 5.70 23.55
CA ILE A 117 -31.22 4.96 24.61
C ILE A 117 -31.09 3.47 24.23
N GLY A 118 -29.90 2.92 24.37
CA GLY A 118 -29.56 1.56 23.98
C GLY A 118 -29.09 1.39 22.53
N GLN A 119 -29.19 2.43 21.69
CA GLN A 119 -28.70 2.45 20.34
C GLN A 119 -27.16 2.52 20.30
N ILE A 120 -26.55 1.92 19.30
CA ILE A 120 -25.12 2.09 19.07
C ILE A 120 -24.86 3.43 18.42
N ILE A 121 -23.89 4.17 18.92
CA ILE A 121 -23.37 5.38 18.31
C ILE A 121 -21.92 5.17 17.83
N SER A 122 -21.58 5.82 16.71
CA SER A 122 -20.27 5.76 16.06
C SER A 122 -19.74 7.18 15.90
N ILE A 123 -18.77 7.57 16.72
CA ILE A 123 -18.28 8.94 16.83
C ILE A 123 -16.95 9.08 16.13
N PRO A 124 -16.81 9.91 15.08
CA PRO A 124 -15.53 10.16 14.44
C PRO A 124 -14.58 10.88 15.41
N SER A 125 -13.31 10.48 15.42
CA SER A 125 -12.28 11.07 16.26
C SER A 125 -11.41 12.08 15.55
N ASN A 126 -11.33 12.00 14.22
CA ASN A 126 -10.51 12.89 13.40
C ASN A 126 -11.05 13.01 11.99
N ILE A 127 -10.50 13.94 11.26
CA ILE A 127 -10.56 14.03 9.80
C ILE A 127 -9.18 14.45 9.30
N GLY A 128 -8.67 13.75 8.30
CA GLY A 128 -7.37 14.05 7.68
C GLY A 128 -7.51 14.26 6.17
N LEU A 129 -6.83 15.28 5.65
CA LEU A 129 -6.64 15.51 4.23
C LEU A 129 -5.22 15.12 3.87
N GLY A 130 -5.07 14.10 3.02
CA GLY A 130 -3.79 13.54 2.64
C GLY A 130 -3.47 13.73 1.17
N THR A 131 -2.17 13.88 0.89
CA THR A 131 -1.60 13.76 -0.44
C THR A 131 -0.49 12.74 -0.41
N ASN A 132 -0.49 11.81 -1.36
CA ASN A 132 0.58 10.85 -1.56
C ASN A 132 1.25 11.09 -2.91
N GLN A 133 2.56 10.94 -2.93
CA GLN A 133 3.38 10.91 -4.12
C GLN A 133 4.19 9.62 -4.11
N ASP A 134 4.04 8.82 -5.14
CA ASP A 134 4.69 7.51 -5.27
C ASP A 134 5.59 7.49 -6.51
N ASN A 135 6.86 7.21 -6.32
CA ASN A 135 7.78 6.84 -7.39
C ASN A 135 8.12 5.35 -7.26
N ARG A 136 8.08 4.62 -8.37
CA ARG A 136 8.36 3.19 -8.40
C ARG A 136 9.15 2.80 -9.63
N GLU A 137 10.28 2.14 -9.41
CA GLU A 137 11.07 1.51 -10.45
C GLU A 137 10.98 -0.02 -10.37
N ARG A 138 10.79 -0.67 -11.51
CA ARG A 138 10.81 -2.11 -11.67
C ARG A 138 11.75 -2.53 -12.76
N THR A 139 12.60 -3.49 -12.44
CA THR A 139 13.47 -4.16 -13.40
C THR A 139 13.24 -5.66 -13.33
N ASN A 140 12.98 -6.30 -14.46
CA ASN A 140 12.88 -7.75 -14.55
C ASN A 140 13.77 -8.25 -15.69
N ALA A 141 14.41 -9.38 -15.46
CA ALA A 141 15.16 -10.10 -16.48
C ALA A 141 14.97 -11.61 -16.29
N MET A 142 14.93 -12.33 -17.41
CA MET A 142 14.84 -13.77 -17.41
C MET A 142 15.65 -14.33 -18.60
N LEU A 143 16.49 -15.32 -18.30
CA LEU A 143 17.23 -16.08 -19.28
C LEU A 143 16.81 -17.55 -19.17
N THR A 144 16.46 -18.15 -20.30
CA THR A 144 16.18 -19.59 -20.39
C THR A 144 17.04 -20.19 -21.48
N VAL A 145 17.73 -21.28 -21.18
CA VAL A 145 18.54 -22.05 -22.09
C VAL A 145 18.00 -23.47 -22.15
N GLN A 146 17.81 -23.98 -23.33
CA GLN A 146 17.44 -25.40 -23.58
C GLN A 146 18.45 -26.10 -24.48
N PHE A 147 18.74 -27.35 -24.11
CA PHE A 147 19.58 -28.23 -24.90
C PHE A 147 18.93 -29.62 -25.02
N ALA A 148 18.65 -30.07 -26.22
CA ALA A 148 18.10 -31.35 -26.55
C ALA A 148 19.13 -32.18 -27.36
N PRO A 149 20.05 -32.93 -26.67
CA PRO A 149 21.07 -33.74 -27.35
C PRO A 149 20.46 -34.90 -28.10
N SER A 150 19.25 -35.33 -27.82
CA SER A 150 18.46 -36.31 -28.54
C SER A 150 16.97 -35.94 -28.51
N ASN A 151 16.16 -36.66 -29.27
CA ASN A 151 14.70 -36.47 -29.23
C ASN A 151 14.06 -36.87 -27.87
N ASP A 152 14.79 -37.66 -27.10
CA ASP A 152 14.29 -38.23 -25.84
C ASP A 152 14.76 -37.43 -24.63
N LEU A 153 15.77 -36.57 -24.70
CA LEU A 153 16.34 -35.83 -23.61
C LEU A 153 16.29 -34.31 -23.85
N THR A 154 15.66 -33.59 -22.96
CA THR A 154 15.69 -32.14 -22.97
C THR A 154 16.18 -31.60 -21.60
N LEU A 155 17.22 -30.77 -21.65
CA LEU A 155 17.76 -30.08 -20.48
C LEU A 155 17.36 -28.60 -20.59
N THR A 156 16.86 -28.06 -19.47
CA THR A 156 16.46 -26.65 -19.38
C THR A 156 17.16 -26.02 -18.17
N ALA A 157 17.74 -24.85 -18.36
CA ALA A 157 18.24 -24.02 -17.27
C ALA A 157 17.65 -22.61 -17.39
N ASP A 158 17.23 -22.04 -16.28
CA ASP A 158 16.68 -20.68 -16.23
C ASP A 158 17.22 -19.88 -15.07
N VAL A 159 17.30 -18.57 -15.29
CA VAL A 159 17.65 -17.57 -14.29
C VAL A 159 16.64 -16.45 -14.37
N THR A 160 16.08 -16.09 -13.21
CA THR A 160 15.17 -14.97 -13.08
C THR A 160 15.72 -13.94 -12.09
N TYR A 161 15.65 -12.68 -12.48
CA TYR A 161 15.96 -11.54 -11.65
C TYR A 161 14.77 -10.56 -11.68
N ALA A 162 14.33 -10.14 -10.50
CA ALA A 162 13.34 -9.09 -10.37
C ALA A 162 13.74 -8.12 -9.26
N LYS A 163 13.59 -6.83 -9.52
CA LYS A 163 13.83 -5.74 -8.58
C LYS A 163 12.66 -4.77 -8.64
N ASN A 164 12.19 -4.34 -7.46
CA ASN A 164 11.18 -3.29 -7.30
C ASN A 164 11.67 -2.33 -6.23
N GLU A 165 11.83 -1.08 -6.59
CA GLU A 165 12.12 0.03 -5.67
C GLU A 165 10.90 0.95 -5.65
N LYS A 166 10.48 1.33 -4.44
CA LYS A 166 9.36 2.26 -4.24
C LYS A 166 9.77 3.32 -3.23
N GLU A 167 9.60 4.56 -3.63
CA GLU A 167 9.63 5.73 -2.75
C GLU A 167 8.25 6.35 -2.70
N SER A 168 7.81 6.69 -1.50
CA SER A 168 6.49 7.27 -1.26
C SER A 168 6.62 8.39 -0.25
N THR A 169 6.06 9.54 -0.57
CA THR A 169 5.92 10.65 0.37
C THR A 169 4.44 10.91 0.60
N SER A 170 4.03 10.97 1.85
CA SER A 170 2.68 11.29 2.27
C SER A 170 2.69 12.51 3.19
N LEU A 171 1.86 13.49 2.85
CA LEU A 171 1.56 14.62 3.71
C LEU A 171 0.11 14.49 4.17
N ILE A 172 -0.13 14.61 5.46
CA ILE A 172 -1.47 14.55 6.04
C ILE A 172 -1.64 15.74 6.98
N ASP A 173 -2.64 16.54 6.67
CA ASP A 173 -3.13 17.61 7.54
C ASP A 173 -4.40 17.12 8.22
N GLY A 174 -4.48 17.19 9.52
CA GLY A 174 -5.62 16.59 10.23
C GLY A 174 -6.11 17.40 11.41
N ILE A 175 -7.38 17.18 11.72
CA ILE A 175 -8.09 17.78 12.85
C ILE A 175 -8.53 16.63 13.76
N TRP A 176 -8.15 16.70 15.06
CA TRP A 176 -8.68 15.84 16.07
C TRP A 176 -9.92 16.48 16.73
N PHE A 177 -10.99 15.72 16.89
CA PHE A 177 -12.20 16.19 17.49
C PHE A 177 -12.15 16.06 19.01
N ALA A 178 -12.60 17.12 19.71
CA ALA A 178 -12.62 17.19 21.17
C ALA A 178 -13.82 16.50 21.80
N ARG A 179 -14.91 16.33 21.04
CA ARG A 179 -16.19 15.75 21.48
C ARG A 179 -17.01 16.60 22.44
N GLN A 180 -16.66 17.83 22.65
CA GLN A 180 -17.52 18.78 23.40
C GLN A 180 -18.28 19.61 22.37
N PHE A 181 -19.29 18.99 21.75
CA PHE A 181 -20.05 19.63 20.69
C PHE A 181 -20.88 20.82 21.26
N SER A 182 -20.77 21.96 20.58
CA SER A 182 -21.70 23.09 20.76
C SER A 182 -22.95 22.91 19.90
N SER A 183 -22.84 22.16 18.82
CA SER A 183 -23.98 21.66 18.05
C SER A 183 -23.62 20.31 17.44
N VAL A 184 -24.59 19.40 17.37
CA VAL A 184 -24.42 18.10 16.74
C VAL A 184 -25.70 17.66 16.07
N GLU A 185 -25.57 17.16 14.84
CA GLU A 185 -26.63 16.49 14.10
C GLU A 185 -26.20 15.05 13.86
N PHE A 186 -27.02 14.11 14.32
CA PHE A 186 -26.86 12.69 14.01
C PHE A 186 -27.58 12.33 12.72
N ASP A 187 -27.16 11.27 12.04
CA ASP A 187 -27.71 10.80 10.77
C ASP A 187 -29.14 10.23 10.89
N GLY A 188 -29.62 10.01 12.11
CA GLY A 188 -30.91 9.41 12.37
C GLY A 188 -31.03 7.92 11.98
N ASN A 189 -29.91 7.24 11.73
CA ASN A 189 -29.91 5.82 11.41
C ASN A 189 -30.39 5.00 12.62
N PRO A 190 -31.40 4.10 12.47
CA PRO A 190 -31.97 3.38 13.59
C PRO A 190 -31.07 2.26 14.17
N VAL A 191 -30.02 1.85 13.47
CA VAL A 191 -29.13 0.76 13.91
C VAL A 191 -27.87 1.32 14.56
N VAL A 192 -27.13 2.15 13.83
CA VAL A 192 -25.93 2.83 14.31
C VAL A 192 -26.08 4.30 13.97
N SER A 193 -26.12 5.16 14.96
CA SER A 193 -26.25 6.61 14.77
C SER A 193 -24.89 7.28 14.82
N THR A 194 -24.61 8.14 13.84
CA THR A 194 -23.32 8.81 13.66
C THR A 194 -23.50 10.32 13.63
N PRO A 195 -22.69 11.11 14.35
CA PRO A 195 -22.61 12.54 14.15
C PRO A 195 -22.15 12.86 12.73
N VAL A 196 -23.02 13.46 11.94
CA VAL A 196 -22.72 13.79 10.52
C VAL A 196 -22.46 15.28 10.32
N LYS A 197 -22.88 16.11 11.25
CA LYS A 197 -22.56 17.53 11.24
C LYS A 197 -22.41 18.03 12.66
N PHE A 198 -21.33 18.71 12.96
CA PHE A 198 -21.11 19.21 14.31
C PHE A 198 -20.15 20.40 14.35
N SER A 199 -20.24 21.12 15.45
CA SER A 199 -19.34 22.20 15.81
C SER A 199 -18.80 21.97 17.20
N GLU A 200 -17.54 22.20 17.39
CA GLU A 200 -16.86 22.23 18.68
C GLU A 200 -16.36 23.66 18.92
N THR A 201 -16.94 24.32 19.89
CA THR A 201 -16.53 25.64 20.37
C THR A 201 -16.26 25.53 21.84
N GLY A 202 -15.21 26.15 22.31
CA GLY A 202 -14.64 26.01 23.62
C GLY A 202 -15.56 25.66 24.78
N GLY A 203 -15.01 24.89 25.69
CA GLY A 203 -15.57 24.66 27.03
C GLY A 203 -15.79 25.96 27.78
N ALA A 204 -16.01 25.93 29.11
CA ALA A 204 -16.39 27.07 29.97
C ALA A 204 -15.51 28.33 29.82
N ASN A 205 -14.36 28.24 29.15
CA ASN A 205 -13.42 29.34 28.89
C ASN A 205 -13.18 29.62 27.40
N ASN A 206 -14.04 29.19 26.49
CA ASN A 206 -13.81 29.21 25.04
C ASN A 206 -12.58 28.43 24.53
N GLU A 207 -12.13 27.46 25.28
CA GLU A 207 -11.04 26.58 24.87
C GLU A 207 -11.61 25.28 24.31
N VAL A 208 -11.21 24.87 23.10
CA VAL A 208 -11.43 23.49 22.61
C VAL A 208 -10.46 22.60 23.35
N VAL A 209 -10.93 22.01 24.44
CA VAL A 209 -10.08 21.29 25.38
C VAL A 209 -9.62 19.96 24.78
N GLY A 210 -8.31 19.82 24.54
CA GLY A 210 -7.62 18.55 24.47
C GLY A 210 -7.48 17.92 23.10
N LYS A 211 -7.80 18.61 21.99
CA LYS A 211 -7.58 18.10 20.63
C LYS A 211 -6.91 19.15 19.77
N ASP A 212 -6.07 18.67 18.87
CA ASP A 212 -5.15 19.50 18.14
C ASP A 212 -5.30 19.29 16.64
N PHE A 213 -4.88 20.30 15.92
CA PHE A 213 -4.53 20.22 14.52
C PHE A 213 -3.16 19.56 14.39
N PHE A 214 -2.98 18.68 13.42
CA PHE A 214 -1.71 18.02 13.22
C PHE A 214 -1.29 18.02 11.76
N PHE A 215 0.02 18.06 11.57
CA PHE A 215 0.69 17.78 10.28
C PHE A 215 1.50 16.52 10.43
N GLN A 216 1.41 15.65 9.45
CA GLN A 216 2.26 14.47 9.36
C GLN A 216 2.96 14.45 8.01
N ASN A 217 4.26 14.29 8.02
CA ASN A 217 5.06 13.95 6.84
C ASN A 217 5.60 12.53 7.03
N LEU A 218 5.30 11.67 6.07
CA LEU A 218 5.74 10.28 6.06
C LEU A 218 6.50 10.01 4.76
N ALA A 219 7.76 9.64 4.88
CA ALA A 219 8.56 9.14 3.77
C ALA A 219 8.78 7.64 3.94
N LEU A 220 8.47 6.89 2.90
CA LEU A 220 8.65 5.44 2.81
C LEU A 220 9.59 5.15 1.64
N ALA A 221 10.58 4.28 1.86
CA ALA A 221 11.44 3.80 0.79
C ALA A 221 11.68 2.31 0.98
N THR A 222 11.31 1.51 0.01
CA THR A 222 11.43 0.05 0.03
C THR A 222 12.10 -0.47 -1.22
N LYS A 223 12.87 -1.55 -1.05
CA LYS A 223 13.49 -2.31 -2.12
C LYS A 223 13.21 -3.78 -1.92
N ASP A 224 12.66 -4.39 -2.95
CA ASP A 224 12.43 -5.82 -3.05
C ASP A 224 13.28 -6.39 -4.17
N GLU A 225 13.94 -7.51 -3.92
CA GLU A 225 14.79 -8.18 -4.91
C GLU A 225 14.54 -9.68 -4.87
N LEU A 226 14.39 -10.30 -6.04
CA LEU A 226 14.27 -11.74 -6.24
C LEU A 226 15.35 -12.20 -7.21
N LYS A 227 16.03 -13.26 -6.84
CA LYS A 227 16.94 -14.05 -7.68
C LYS A 227 16.49 -15.49 -7.64
N SER A 228 16.36 -16.11 -8.79
CA SER A 228 15.97 -17.51 -8.91
C SER A 228 16.82 -18.20 -9.99
N PHE A 229 17.16 -19.43 -9.72
CA PHE A 229 17.81 -20.36 -10.66
C PHE A 229 17.00 -21.64 -10.68
N GLY A 230 16.74 -22.18 -11.88
CA GLY A 230 16.11 -23.47 -12.12
C GLY A 230 16.90 -24.34 -13.07
N PHE A 231 16.88 -25.63 -12.86
CA PHE A 231 17.36 -26.64 -13.78
C PHE A 231 16.38 -27.81 -13.84
N ASN A 232 16.03 -28.21 -15.06
CA ASN A 232 15.14 -29.33 -15.33
C ASN A 232 15.79 -30.26 -16.36
N ALA A 233 15.56 -31.56 -16.20
CA ALA A 233 15.92 -32.58 -17.17
C ALA A 233 14.74 -33.51 -17.42
N ASP A 234 14.20 -33.49 -18.63
CA ASP A 234 13.12 -34.38 -19.09
C ASP A 234 13.67 -35.46 -19.98
N TYR A 235 13.44 -36.71 -19.63
CA TYR A 235 13.91 -37.89 -20.37
C TYR A 235 12.78 -38.89 -20.67
N ASN A 236 12.50 -39.11 -21.94
CA ASN A 236 11.59 -40.13 -22.41
C ASN A 236 12.34 -41.44 -22.55
N VAL A 237 12.14 -42.37 -21.61
CA VAL A 237 12.81 -43.69 -21.64
C VAL A 237 12.26 -44.54 -22.75
N ASN A 238 10.94 -44.50 -22.98
CA ASN A 238 10.20 -45.15 -24.07
C ASN A 238 8.80 -44.48 -24.16
N ASP A 239 7.92 -45.04 -25.02
CA ASP A 239 6.59 -44.50 -25.28
C ASP A 239 5.67 -44.51 -24.02
N ASP A 240 5.96 -45.35 -23.03
CA ASP A 240 5.14 -45.56 -21.82
C ASP A 240 5.76 -44.94 -20.55
N LEU A 241 7.04 -44.53 -20.59
CA LEU A 241 7.78 -44.06 -19.43
C LEU A 241 8.58 -42.79 -19.74
N SER A 242 8.29 -41.73 -19.00
CA SER A 242 9.11 -40.51 -18.97
C SER A 242 9.57 -40.24 -17.53
N LEU A 243 10.76 -39.67 -17.41
CA LEU A 243 11.37 -39.23 -16.16
C LEU A 243 11.61 -37.72 -16.23
N SER A 244 11.30 -37.01 -15.15
CA SER A 244 11.60 -35.61 -15.00
C SER A 244 12.38 -35.41 -13.70
N PHE A 245 13.39 -34.56 -13.76
CA PHE A 245 14.19 -34.14 -12.63
C PHE A 245 14.23 -32.62 -12.58
N ASP A 246 13.88 -32.04 -11.45
CA ASP A 246 13.89 -30.59 -11.21
C ASP A 246 14.72 -30.22 -9.99
N VAL A 247 15.48 -29.14 -10.11
CA VAL A 247 16.10 -28.47 -8.98
C VAL A 247 15.95 -26.96 -9.14
N ALA A 248 15.48 -26.30 -8.10
CA ALA A 248 15.33 -24.86 -8.08
C ALA A 248 15.90 -24.26 -6.79
N SER A 249 16.41 -23.05 -6.89
CA SER A 249 16.82 -22.25 -5.74
C SER A 249 16.43 -20.81 -5.96
N SER A 250 15.78 -20.22 -4.97
CA SER A 250 15.37 -18.81 -5.01
C SER A 250 15.72 -18.09 -3.72
N GLN A 251 16.01 -16.82 -3.86
CA GLN A 251 16.24 -15.90 -2.75
C GLN A 251 15.44 -14.62 -2.99
N ALA A 252 14.63 -14.25 -2.01
CA ALA A 252 13.92 -12.97 -1.99
C ALA A 252 14.39 -12.16 -0.78
N THR A 253 14.63 -10.88 -1.02
CA THR A 253 14.96 -9.91 0.03
C THR A 253 14.04 -8.71 -0.08
N SER A 254 13.65 -8.16 1.08
CA SER A 254 12.85 -6.94 1.18
C SER A 254 13.43 -6.09 2.31
N GLY A 255 13.67 -4.81 2.06
CA GLY A 255 14.26 -3.92 3.05
C GLY A 255 14.07 -2.45 2.73
N GLY A 256 14.70 -1.60 3.54
CA GLY A 256 14.71 -0.16 3.33
C GLY A 256 15.59 0.26 2.17
N ALA A 257 15.11 1.18 1.35
CA ALA A 257 15.87 1.82 0.26
C ALA A 257 16.27 3.27 0.58
N GLY A 258 15.81 3.82 1.70
CA GLY A 258 16.16 5.17 2.16
C GLY A 258 17.58 5.25 2.71
N PRO A 259 18.01 6.44 3.17
CA PRO A 259 19.31 6.64 3.78
C PRO A 259 19.55 5.63 4.93
N ASP A 260 20.77 5.08 5.00
CA ASP A 260 21.16 4.09 6.01
C ASP A 260 20.27 2.84 6.09
N GLY A 261 19.59 2.48 4.98
CA GLY A 261 18.70 1.32 4.93
C GLY A 261 17.35 1.53 5.64
N LEU A 262 16.97 2.77 5.92
CA LEU A 262 15.68 3.08 6.52
C LEU A 262 14.55 2.88 5.52
N ASN A 263 13.44 2.34 5.98
CA ASN A 263 12.23 2.19 5.18
C ASN A 263 11.10 3.15 5.58
N VAL A 264 11.19 3.76 6.76
CA VAL A 264 10.18 4.73 7.24
C VAL A 264 10.87 5.90 7.94
N ILE A 265 10.51 7.11 7.54
CA ILE A 265 10.79 8.34 8.28
C ILE A 265 9.46 9.08 8.43
N ARG A 266 9.09 9.38 9.68
CA ARG A 266 7.86 10.10 9.99
C ARG A 266 8.15 11.29 10.87
N PHE A 267 7.62 12.45 10.49
CA PHE A 267 7.58 13.64 11.33
C PHE A 267 6.13 14.01 11.60
N ASN A 268 5.80 14.24 12.85
CA ASN A 268 4.51 14.74 13.29
C ASN A 268 4.72 16.10 13.96
N LEU A 269 3.89 17.06 13.60
CA LEU A 269 3.75 18.32 14.27
C LEU A 269 2.33 18.39 14.81
N ALA A 270 2.17 18.46 16.11
CA ALA A 270 0.88 18.55 16.79
C ALA A 270 0.95 19.64 17.87
N GLY A 271 -0.18 19.96 18.49
CA GLY A 271 -0.22 20.91 19.61
C GLY A 271 -0.67 22.31 19.27
N ALA A 272 -1.07 22.57 18.02
CA ALA A 272 -1.76 23.80 17.68
C ALA A 272 -3.21 23.71 18.21
N THR A 273 -3.56 24.59 19.15
CA THR A 273 -4.88 24.56 19.77
C THR A 273 -5.89 25.27 18.89
N ALA A 274 -7.05 24.64 18.70
CA ALA A 274 -8.14 25.23 17.95
C ALA A 274 -9.04 26.08 18.88
N GLY A 275 -9.41 27.27 18.42
CA GLY A 275 -10.43 28.09 19.08
C GLY A 275 -11.84 27.56 18.81
N TRP A 276 -12.09 27.04 17.61
CA TRP A 276 -13.26 26.27 17.23
C TRP A 276 -12.94 25.37 16.06
N GLN A 277 -13.76 24.34 15.89
CA GLN A 277 -13.70 23.45 14.72
C GLN A 277 -15.09 22.94 14.34
N THR A 278 -15.28 22.68 13.03
CA THR A 278 -16.53 22.16 12.50
C THR A 278 -16.25 21.01 11.56
N ALA A 279 -17.20 20.09 11.48
CA ALA A 279 -17.19 19.04 10.47
C ALA A 279 -18.59 18.82 9.88
N ASP A 280 -18.64 18.56 8.57
CA ASP A 280 -19.85 18.24 7.81
C ASP A 280 -19.57 17.04 6.90
N PHE A 281 -20.05 15.88 7.31
CA PHE A 281 -19.95 14.60 6.61
C PHE A 281 -21.13 14.32 5.68
N THR A 282 -22.07 15.27 5.55
CA THR A 282 -23.25 15.12 4.66
C THR A 282 -22.90 15.35 3.20
N GLN A 283 -21.73 15.89 2.92
CA GLN A 283 -21.24 16.13 1.56
C GLN A 283 -20.49 14.90 1.02
N PRO A 284 -20.46 14.68 -0.32
CA PRO A 284 -19.66 13.61 -0.93
C PRO A 284 -18.17 13.65 -0.55
N ILE A 285 -17.62 14.86 -0.38
CA ILE A 285 -16.33 15.10 0.23
C ILE A 285 -16.63 15.86 1.51
N PRO A 286 -16.38 15.29 2.70
CA PRO A 286 -16.61 15.96 3.96
C PRO A 286 -15.89 17.31 4.04
N ALA A 287 -16.56 18.29 4.60
CA ALA A 287 -15.98 19.62 4.84
C ALA A 287 -15.59 19.74 6.32
N ALA A 288 -14.43 20.30 6.57
CA ALA A 288 -13.97 20.62 7.91
C ALA A 288 -13.36 22.02 7.92
N SER A 289 -13.55 22.73 9.02
CA SER A 289 -12.95 24.05 9.25
C SER A 289 -12.43 24.13 10.66
N ILE A 290 -11.33 24.84 10.83
CA ILE A 290 -10.69 25.04 12.12
C ILE A 290 -10.21 26.48 12.23
N LEU A 291 -10.41 27.11 13.40
CA LEU A 291 -9.72 28.34 13.78
C LEU A 291 -8.52 27.97 14.65
N VAL A 292 -7.35 28.18 14.13
CA VAL A 292 -6.09 27.95 14.86
C VAL A 292 -5.71 29.25 15.57
N GLU A 293 -5.61 29.21 16.90
CA GLU A 293 -5.25 30.37 17.72
C GLU A 293 -3.88 30.17 18.36
N ASP A 294 -2.98 31.05 18.02
CA ASP A 294 -1.61 31.09 18.52
C ASP A 294 -1.52 31.56 19.99
N THR A 295 -2.58 32.16 20.53
CA THR A 295 -2.62 32.68 21.94
C THR A 295 -2.92 31.61 22.96
N ILE A 296 -3.42 30.43 22.54
CA ILE A 296 -3.78 29.34 23.43
C ILE A 296 -2.51 28.54 23.77
N LYS A 297 -2.42 27.99 24.99
CA LYS A 297 -1.22 27.29 25.52
C LYS A 297 0.08 28.10 25.57
N GLY A 298 -0.03 29.45 25.60
CA GLY A 298 1.10 30.34 25.80
C GLY A 298 1.87 30.74 24.54
N GLY A 299 1.22 30.70 23.41
CA GLY A 299 1.64 31.43 22.20
C GLY A 299 1.58 32.94 22.41
N ASN A 300 2.14 33.69 21.49
CA ASN A 300 2.29 35.16 21.59
C ASN A 300 1.39 35.95 20.64
N GLY A 301 0.52 35.28 19.88
CA GLY A 301 -0.43 35.91 18.98
C GLY A 301 0.17 36.44 17.68
N ASN A 302 1.38 36.04 17.31
CA ASN A 302 2.07 36.51 16.11
C ASN A 302 1.71 35.73 14.84
N GLY A 303 0.85 34.71 14.92
CA GLY A 303 0.46 33.84 13.83
C GLY A 303 1.46 32.72 13.54
N ILE A 304 2.46 32.53 14.41
CA ILE A 304 3.48 31.48 14.29
C ILE A 304 3.24 30.47 15.42
N PHE A 305 3.26 29.18 15.13
CA PHE A 305 3.16 28.13 16.13
C PHE A 305 4.44 28.03 16.95
N ASP A 306 4.51 28.75 18.05
CA ASP A 306 5.70 28.82 18.91
C ASP A 306 5.90 27.57 19.78
N LYS A 307 4.85 26.77 19.97
CA LYS A 307 4.85 25.61 20.86
C LYS A 307 4.12 24.44 20.23
N ALA A 308 4.73 23.85 19.24
CA ALA A 308 4.27 22.59 18.68
C ALA A 308 5.08 21.42 19.25
N ASP A 309 4.40 20.33 19.56
CA ASP A 309 5.06 19.08 19.90
C ASP A 309 5.55 18.42 18.62
N ILE A 310 6.86 18.20 18.53
CA ILE A 310 7.47 17.52 17.39
C ILE A 310 7.72 16.07 17.79
N GLY A 311 7.07 15.15 17.09
CA GLY A 311 7.33 13.72 17.17
C GLY A 311 8.05 13.24 15.92
N SER A 312 8.99 12.31 16.10
CA SER A 312 9.63 11.62 14.98
C SER A 312 9.63 10.11 15.20
N GLN A 313 9.50 9.38 14.11
CA GLN A 313 9.63 7.93 14.08
C GLN A 313 10.51 7.53 12.91
N VAL A 314 11.48 6.66 13.20
CA VAL A 314 12.33 6.07 12.18
C VAL A 314 12.27 4.57 12.37
N SER A 315 12.11 3.83 11.30
CA SER A 315 12.13 2.37 11.35
C SER A 315 12.93 1.77 10.21
N GLN A 316 13.53 0.61 10.48
CA GLN A 316 14.19 -0.25 9.53
C GLN A 316 13.60 -1.64 9.65
N THR A 317 13.27 -2.26 8.53
CA THR A 317 12.78 -3.63 8.48
C THR A 317 13.43 -4.33 7.31
N ASP A 318 14.16 -5.40 7.59
CA ASP A 318 14.76 -6.28 6.59
C ASP A 318 14.14 -7.67 6.71
N LYS A 319 13.79 -8.25 5.57
CA LYS A 319 13.30 -9.62 5.46
C LYS A 319 14.04 -10.35 4.36
N SER A 320 14.45 -11.58 4.63
CA SER A 320 15.05 -12.46 3.64
C SER A 320 14.37 -13.82 3.69
N ASN A 321 14.06 -14.38 2.54
CA ASN A 321 13.59 -15.74 2.39
C ASN A 321 14.44 -16.44 1.34
N GLN A 322 14.87 -17.67 1.65
CA GLN A 322 15.58 -18.55 0.73
C GLN A 322 14.86 -19.89 0.67
N GLN A 323 14.60 -20.36 -0.54
CA GLN A 323 13.97 -21.64 -0.80
C GLN A 323 14.84 -22.43 -1.78
N THR A 324 14.96 -23.75 -1.54
CA THR A 324 15.59 -24.69 -2.45
C THR A 324 14.71 -25.92 -2.52
N ASP A 325 14.28 -26.29 -3.72
CA ASP A 325 13.46 -27.43 -4.01
C ASP A 325 14.19 -28.38 -4.94
N VAL A 326 14.02 -29.69 -4.73
CA VAL A 326 14.53 -30.77 -5.56
C VAL A 326 13.42 -31.82 -5.71
N ASP A 327 12.98 -32.06 -6.94
CA ASP A 327 11.96 -33.04 -7.30
C ASP A 327 12.47 -34.07 -8.33
#